data_fa99e52415426085c37f67c040ec886f
#
_entry.id   fa99e52415426085c37f67c040ec886f
#
_cell.length_a   1.000
_cell.length_b   1.000
_cell.length_c   1.000
_cell.angle_alpha   90.00
_cell.angle_beta   90.00
_cell.angle_gamma   90.00
#
_symmetry.space_group_name_H-M   'P 1'
#
loop_
_entity.id
_entity.type
_entity.pdbx_description
1 polymer ?
#
loop_
_entity_poly.entity_id
_entity_poly.type
_entity_poly.pdbx_seq_one_letter_code
_entity_poly.pdbx_strand_id
1 'polypeptide(L)'
;MTSHLFAISYDAADPVRLGRFWAGLLGREMVDDPRDGVLVLPHADTELRLRFVPHQQPKTVQNRMHFDLTSGSLEEQQRTMAKALELGGRHTDVGQLPEERHVVLADPEGNEFCVIEPGNNFLAGCGFMGALACDGSQAVGYFWSEALGWPLVWDQDEETAIQSPLGGTKITWGGPPMMPNGGRDRLHFDVAPPADGDQQAEVDRLLSLGATLLTDGRSDTGRVLMADPDGTAFCLLTPRQPGSTA
;
A
#
# COMPACT_ATOMS: atom_id res chain seq x y z
N MET A 1 21.40 7.98 3.42
CA MET A 1 20.77 7.11 2.39
C MET A 1 19.32 6.94 2.82
N THR A 2 18.37 6.91 1.90
CA THR A 2 16.94 6.77 2.20
C THR A 2 16.54 5.30 2.22
N SER A 3 15.51 4.95 3.00
CA SER A 3 14.86 3.64 2.92
C SER A 3 14.25 3.44 1.54
N HIS A 4 14.11 2.19 1.12
CA HIS A 4 13.28 1.82 -0.01
C HIS A 4 11.99 1.15 0.46
N LEU A 5 10.92 1.34 -0.30
CA LEU A 5 9.66 0.65 -0.07
C LEU A 5 9.84 -0.82 -0.45
N PHE A 6 9.76 -1.71 0.54
CA PHE A 6 9.92 -3.15 0.33
C PHE A 6 8.63 -3.79 -0.15
N ALA A 7 7.52 -3.49 0.53
CA ALA A 7 6.19 -4.01 0.19
C ALA A 7 5.08 -3.14 0.79
N ILE A 8 3.88 -3.30 0.25
CA ILE A 8 2.64 -3.01 0.96
C ILE A 8 2.16 -4.32 1.58
N SER A 9 2.12 -4.37 2.90
CA SER A 9 1.77 -5.57 3.65
C SER A 9 0.31 -5.56 4.06
N TYR A 10 -0.35 -6.71 3.91
CA TYR A 10 -1.71 -6.98 4.38
C TYR A 10 -1.68 -7.91 5.58
N ASP A 11 -2.34 -7.54 6.65
CA ASP A 11 -2.72 -8.44 7.72
C ASP A 11 -3.85 -9.36 7.21
N ALA A 12 -3.61 -10.66 7.10
CA ALA A 12 -4.52 -11.62 6.47
C ALA A 12 -4.89 -12.78 7.41
N ALA A 13 -6.17 -13.16 7.44
CA ALA A 13 -6.59 -14.36 8.14
C ALA A 13 -6.15 -15.64 7.41
N ASP A 14 -6.11 -15.58 6.07
CA ASP A 14 -5.59 -16.62 5.19
C ASP A 14 -4.68 -15.98 4.11
N PRO A 15 -3.38 -15.78 4.43
CA PRO A 15 -2.42 -15.15 3.51
C PRO A 15 -2.34 -15.81 2.14
N VAL A 16 -2.44 -17.14 2.08
CA VAL A 16 -2.34 -17.89 0.83
C VAL A 16 -3.55 -17.64 -0.06
N ARG A 17 -4.75 -17.65 0.52
CA ARG A 17 -5.99 -17.35 -0.21
C ARG A 17 -6.00 -15.92 -0.71
N LEU A 18 -5.63 -14.97 0.15
CA LEU A 18 -5.61 -13.55 -0.19
C LEU A 18 -4.51 -13.25 -1.22
N GLY A 19 -3.32 -13.82 -1.06
CA GLY A 19 -2.23 -13.73 -2.02
C GLY A 19 -2.60 -14.28 -3.40
N ARG A 20 -3.32 -15.42 -3.48
CA ARG A 20 -3.84 -15.99 -4.74
C ARG A 20 -4.82 -15.06 -5.44
N PHE A 21 -5.71 -14.40 -4.67
CA PHE A 21 -6.62 -13.41 -5.24
C PHE A 21 -5.84 -12.27 -5.92
N TRP A 22 -4.93 -11.63 -5.20
CA TRP A 22 -4.16 -10.51 -5.73
C TRP A 22 -3.20 -10.93 -6.85
N ALA A 23 -2.52 -12.07 -6.71
CA ALA A 23 -1.68 -12.63 -7.78
C ALA A 23 -2.50 -12.90 -9.05
N GLY A 24 -3.67 -13.52 -8.90
CA GLY A 24 -4.59 -13.75 -10.01
C GLY A 24 -5.10 -12.45 -10.64
N LEU A 25 -5.54 -11.48 -9.86
CA LEU A 25 -6.07 -10.21 -10.36
C LEU A 25 -4.99 -9.40 -11.10
N LEU A 26 -3.79 -9.31 -10.53
CA LEU A 26 -2.66 -8.56 -11.09
C LEU A 26 -1.93 -9.34 -12.20
N GLY A 27 -2.17 -10.66 -12.34
CA GLY A 27 -1.45 -11.52 -13.28
C GLY A 27 0.00 -11.76 -12.88
N ARG A 28 0.34 -11.74 -11.58
CA ARG A 28 1.69 -11.81 -11.05
C ARG A 28 1.99 -13.14 -10.34
N GLU A 29 3.27 -13.44 -10.19
CA GLU A 29 3.75 -14.59 -9.44
C GLU A 29 3.54 -14.40 -7.93
N MET A 30 3.11 -15.47 -7.25
CA MET A 30 3.06 -15.57 -5.81
C MET A 30 4.12 -16.58 -5.34
N VAL A 31 4.89 -16.19 -4.33
CA VAL A 31 5.91 -17.04 -3.70
C VAL A 31 5.74 -17.04 -2.17
N ASP A 32 6.30 -18.05 -1.51
CA ASP A 32 6.34 -18.06 -0.05
C ASP A 32 7.23 -16.94 0.48
N ASP A 33 6.80 -16.28 1.57
CA ASP A 33 7.66 -15.36 2.32
C ASP A 33 8.48 -16.19 3.32
N PRO A 34 9.83 -16.13 3.28
CA PRO A 34 10.68 -16.88 4.23
C PRO A 34 10.41 -16.56 5.70
N ARG A 35 9.72 -15.46 5.99
CA ARG A 35 9.44 -14.99 7.36
C ARG A 35 8.06 -15.34 7.89
N ASP A 36 7.16 -15.74 7.04
CA ASP A 36 5.77 -16.15 7.26
C ASP A 36 4.83 -15.43 6.28
N GLY A 37 3.90 -16.19 5.71
CA GLY A 37 2.95 -15.70 4.73
C GLY A 37 3.41 -15.85 3.29
N VAL A 38 2.99 -14.94 2.41
CA VAL A 38 3.30 -14.99 0.98
C VAL A 38 3.57 -13.60 0.40
N LEU A 39 4.32 -13.57 -0.72
CA LEU A 39 4.62 -12.39 -1.51
C LEU A 39 3.98 -12.50 -2.89
N VAL A 40 3.40 -11.42 -3.40
CA VAL A 40 3.07 -11.23 -4.82
C VAL A 40 4.11 -10.30 -5.41
N LEU A 41 4.91 -10.86 -6.31
CA LEU A 41 6.09 -10.19 -6.85
C LEU A 41 5.72 -9.18 -7.94
N PRO A 42 6.41 -8.04 -8.04
CA PRO A 42 6.27 -7.12 -9.14
C PRO A 42 6.91 -7.70 -10.41
N HIS A 43 6.40 -7.35 -11.60
CA HIS A 43 7.05 -7.66 -12.87
C HIS A 43 8.17 -6.68 -13.23
N ALA A 44 8.13 -5.48 -12.67
CA ALA A 44 9.09 -4.40 -12.93
C ALA A 44 9.33 -3.56 -11.66
N ASP A 45 10.45 -2.85 -11.62
CA ASP A 45 10.83 -1.97 -10.51
C ASP A 45 9.88 -0.77 -10.29
N THR A 46 8.98 -0.54 -11.24
CA THR A 46 7.92 0.48 -11.17
C THR A 46 6.65 0.00 -10.49
N GLU A 47 6.58 -1.27 -10.13
CA GLU A 47 5.42 -1.88 -9.50
C GLU A 47 5.66 -2.17 -8.01
N LEU A 48 4.60 -2.05 -7.20
CA LEU A 48 4.67 -2.36 -5.78
C LEU A 48 4.56 -3.87 -5.55
N ARG A 49 5.39 -4.39 -4.65
CA ARG A 49 5.27 -5.74 -4.09
C ARG A 49 4.14 -5.74 -3.07
N LEU A 50 3.35 -6.81 -3.06
CA LEU A 50 2.38 -7.07 -2.00
C LEU A 50 2.89 -8.20 -1.11
N ARG A 51 2.65 -8.08 0.18
CA ARG A 51 2.98 -9.06 1.19
C ARG A 51 1.74 -9.38 2.01
N PHE A 52 1.47 -10.65 2.27
CA PHE A 52 0.33 -11.09 3.07
C PHE A 52 0.84 -11.86 4.26
N VAL A 53 0.61 -11.32 5.45
CA VAL A 53 1.11 -11.88 6.72
C VAL A 53 -0.03 -12.38 7.59
N PRO A 54 0.15 -13.52 8.31
CA PRO A 54 -0.89 -14.06 9.15
C PRO A 54 -1.31 -13.09 10.25
N HIS A 55 -2.62 -12.89 10.39
CA HIS A 55 -3.20 -12.09 11.46
C HIS A 55 -4.59 -12.58 11.84
N GLN A 56 -4.84 -12.83 13.13
CA GLN A 56 -6.05 -13.49 13.59
C GLN A 56 -7.24 -12.56 13.84
N GLN A 57 -7.01 -11.25 13.99
CA GLN A 57 -8.11 -10.32 14.25
C GLN A 57 -8.89 -10.04 12.97
N PRO A 58 -10.23 -10.11 12.98
CA PRO A 58 -11.04 -9.78 11.82
C PRO A 58 -10.97 -8.27 11.49
N LYS A 59 -11.19 -7.93 10.23
CA LYS A 59 -11.43 -6.55 9.80
C LYS A 59 -12.76 -6.06 10.35
N THR A 60 -12.77 -4.92 11.02
CA THR A 60 -13.97 -4.35 11.68
C THR A 60 -14.36 -2.97 11.16
N VAL A 61 -13.45 -2.29 10.45
CA VAL A 61 -13.65 -0.94 9.91
C VAL A 61 -13.17 -0.89 8.45
N GLN A 62 -13.56 0.13 7.71
CA GLN A 62 -13.02 0.41 6.39
C GLN A 62 -11.51 0.67 6.49
N ASN A 63 -10.74 0.18 5.51
CA ASN A 63 -9.31 0.43 5.47
C ASN A 63 -9.04 1.90 5.14
N ARG A 64 -8.00 2.46 5.76
CA ARG A 64 -7.51 3.81 5.45
C ARG A 64 -6.60 3.85 4.21
N MET A 65 -6.31 2.68 3.65
CA MET A 65 -5.54 2.54 2.42
C MET A 65 -6.25 1.55 1.49
N HIS A 66 -6.27 1.87 0.20
CA HIS A 66 -6.77 0.96 -0.83
C HIS A 66 -6.06 1.18 -2.16
N PHE A 67 -6.06 0.18 -3.02
CA PHE A 67 -5.51 0.31 -4.36
C PHE A 67 -6.56 0.81 -5.35
N ASP A 68 -6.12 1.70 -6.24
CA ASP A 68 -6.82 2.13 -7.44
C ASP A 68 -6.23 1.41 -8.65
N LEU A 69 -7.02 0.52 -9.26
CA LEU A 69 -6.64 -0.20 -10.47
C LEU A 69 -7.14 0.58 -11.69
N THR A 70 -6.25 0.88 -12.62
CA THR A 70 -6.58 1.66 -13.83
C THR A 70 -7.28 0.80 -14.89
N SER A 71 -8.02 1.48 -15.78
CA SER A 71 -8.62 0.88 -16.97
C SER A 71 -8.40 1.77 -18.18
N GLY A 72 -7.99 1.18 -19.30
CA GLY A 72 -7.82 1.89 -20.58
C GLY A 72 -9.11 2.05 -21.36
N SER A 73 -10.17 1.28 -21.03
CA SER A 73 -11.51 1.35 -21.62
C SER A 73 -12.56 0.84 -20.65
N LEU A 74 -13.83 1.18 -20.89
CA LEU A 74 -14.96 0.65 -20.10
C LEU A 74 -15.04 -0.89 -20.18
N GLU A 75 -14.67 -1.47 -21.30
CA GLU A 75 -14.62 -2.93 -21.46
C GLU A 75 -13.53 -3.54 -20.58
N GLU A 76 -12.37 -2.90 -20.47
CA GLU A 76 -11.29 -3.33 -19.58
C GLU A 76 -11.70 -3.22 -18.12
N GLN A 77 -12.35 -2.12 -17.72
CA GLN A 77 -12.93 -1.95 -16.39
C GLN A 77 -13.87 -3.12 -16.06
N GLN A 78 -14.80 -3.44 -16.97
CA GLN A 78 -15.73 -4.56 -16.79
C GLN A 78 -15.02 -5.93 -16.69
N ARG A 79 -13.98 -6.16 -17.51
CA ARG A 79 -13.17 -7.40 -17.43
C ARG A 79 -12.44 -7.50 -16.10
N THR A 80 -11.87 -6.41 -15.59
CA THR A 80 -11.20 -6.39 -14.28
C THR A 80 -12.17 -6.70 -13.15
N MET A 81 -13.36 -6.08 -13.18
CA MET A 81 -14.42 -6.37 -12.21
C MET A 81 -14.86 -7.83 -12.26
N ALA A 82 -15.15 -8.36 -13.46
CA ALA A 82 -15.56 -9.76 -13.64
C ALA A 82 -14.48 -10.72 -13.10
N LYS A 83 -13.22 -10.47 -13.42
CA LYS A 83 -12.09 -11.26 -12.91
C LYS A 83 -11.97 -11.21 -11.39
N ALA A 84 -12.14 -10.05 -10.78
CA ALA A 84 -12.12 -9.90 -9.33
C ALA A 84 -13.25 -10.71 -8.67
N LEU A 85 -14.47 -10.67 -9.23
CA LEU A 85 -15.60 -11.46 -8.73
C LEU A 85 -15.37 -12.97 -8.89
N GLU A 86 -14.83 -13.42 -10.03
CA GLU A 86 -14.47 -14.81 -10.27
C GLU A 86 -13.44 -15.35 -9.26
N LEU A 87 -12.48 -14.50 -8.87
CA LEU A 87 -11.46 -14.81 -7.87
C LEU A 87 -11.96 -14.77 -6.42
N GLY A 88 -13.24 -14.44 -6.20
CA GLY A 88 -13.88 -14.42 -4.87
C GLY A 88 -13.98 -13.04 -4.22
N GLY A 89 -13.71 -11.97 -4.97
CA GLY A 89 -14.04 -10.61 -4.57
C GLY A 89 -15.56 -10.36 -4.60
N ARG A 90 -15.97 -9.21 -4.13
CA ARG A 90 -17.38 -8.78 -4.14
C ARG A 90 -17.51 -7.28 -4.29
N HIS A 91 -18.66 -6.82 -4.75
CA HIS A 91 -19.02 -5.42 -4.63
C HIS A 91 -19.15 -5.03 -3.16
N THR A 92 -18.75 -3.81 -2.83
CA THR A 92 -18.93 -3.24 -1.50
C THR A 92 -19.39 -1.79 -1.61
N ASP A 93 -20.22 -1.37 -0.67
CA ASP A 93 -20.71 0.00 -0.57
C ASP A 93 -19.89 0.72 0.50
N VAL A 94 -19.25 1.80 0.12
CA VAL A 94 -18.47 2.68 1.01
C VAL A 94 -19.10 4.07 1.14
N GLY A 95 -20.36 4.23 0.70
CA GLY A 95 -21.05 5.52 0.64
C GLY A 95 -20.70 6.34 -0.60
N GLN A 96 -20.32 5.68 -1.68
CA GLN A 96 -19.96 6.29 -2.95
C GLN A 96 -21.11 7.13 -3.53
N LEU A 97 -20.77 8.31 -4.06
CA LEU A 97 -21.76 9.20 -4.69
C LEU A 97 -22.15 8.69 -6.08
N PRO A 98 -23.41 8.93 -6.53
CA PRO A 98 -23.92 8.43 -7.81
C PRO A 98 -23.17 8.95 -9.05
N GLU A 99 -22.49 10.09 -8.95
CA GLU A 99 -21.69 10.70 -10.02
C GLU A 99 -20.29 10.09 -10.17
N GLU A 100 -19.80 9.38 -9.15
CA GLU A 100 -18.49 8.69 -9.18
C GLU A 100 -18.56 7.47 -10.09
N ARG A 101 -17.60 7.34 -10.99
CA ARG A 101 -17.60 6.32 -12.05
C ARG A 101 -16.69 5.14 -11.76
N HIS A 102 -15.80 5.27 -10.79
CA HIS A 102 -15.01 4.15 -10.32
C HIS A 102 -15.90 3.13 -9.60
N VAL A 103 -15.52 1.88 -9.60
CA VAL A 103 -16.28 0.81 -8.96
C VAL A 103 -15.49 0.31 -7.75
N VAL A 104 -16.15 0.30 -6.59
CA VAL A 104 -15.55 -0.19 -5.36
C VAL A 104 -15.87 -1.67 -5.18
N LEU A 105 -14.81 -2.46 -5.02
CA LEU A 105 -14.85 -3.88 -4.75
C LEU A 105 -14.14 -4.17 -3.43
N ALA A 106 -14.39 -5.35 -2.88
CA ALA A 106 -13.63 -5.89 -1.77
C ALA A 106 -13.03 -7.25 -2.17
N ASP A 107 -11.82 -7.50 -1.69
CA ASP A 107 -11.17 -8.79 -1.81
C ASP A 107 -11.85 -9.87 -0.92
N PRO A 108 -11.40 -11.15 -0.94
CA PRO A 108 -12.02 -12.22 -0.15
C PRO A 108 -12.07 -11.97 1.36
N GLU A 109 -11.20 -11.11 1.90
CA GLU A 109 -11.18 -10.74 3.32
C GLU A 109 -11.83 -9.39 3.62
N GLY A 110 -12.36 -8.72 2.59
CA GLY A 110 -13.09 -7.47 2.73
C GLY A 110 -12.23 -6.22 2.65
N ASN A 111 -11.00 -6.31 2.17
CA ASN A 111 -10.19 -5.12 1.92
C ASN A 111 -10.69 -4.45 0.65
N GLU A 112 -11.03 -3.17 0.75
CA GLU A 112 -11.55 -2.36 -0.34
C GLU A 112 -10.46 -2.08 -1.38
N PHE A 113 -10.86 -1.98 -2.64
CA PHE A 113 -10.07 -1.46 -3.76
C PHE A 113 -10.98 -0.92 -4.84
N CYS A 114 -10.46 0.01 -5.64
CA CYS A 114 -11.22 0.63 -6.71
C CYS A 114 -10.77 0.14 -8.09
N VAL A 115 -11.71 0.02 -9.01
CA VAL A 115 -11.44 -0.12 -10.45
C VAL A 115 -11.85 1.18 -11.11
N ILE A 116 -10.85 1.96 -11.50
CA ILE A 116 -11.01 3.33 -11.98
C ILE A 116 -11.44 3.31 -13.46
N GLU A 117 -12.36 4.17 -13.79
CA GLU A 117 -12.84 4.36 -15.17
C GLU A 117 -11.72 4.87 -16.09
N PRO A 118 -11.84 4.67 -17.41
CA PRO A 118 -10.87 5.15 -18.37
C PRO A 118 -10.85 6.67 -18.46
N GLY A 119 -9.68 7.22 -18.79
CA GLY A 119 -9.50 8.66 -19.00
C GLY A 119 -9.13 9.44 -17.74
N ASN A 120 -8.82 8.77 -16.65
CA ASN A 120 -8.28 9.42 -15.45
C ASN A 120 -6.86 9.94 -15.73
N ASN A 121 -6.73 11.27 -15.87
CA ASN A 121 -5.44 11.92 -16.20
C ASN A 121 -4.44 11.87 -15.06
N PHE A 122 -4.91 11.85 -13.82
CA PHE A 122 -4.03 11.78 -12.65
C PHE A 122 -3.26 10.45 -12.60
N LEU A 123 -3.91 9.35 -13.02
CA LEU A 123 -3.30 8.02 -13.04
C LEU A 123 -2.67 7.66 -14.41
N ALA A 124 -2.63 8.60 -15.36
CA ALA A 124 -2.03 8.34 -16.67
C ALA A 124 -0.55 7.93 -16.53
N GLY A 125 -0.20 6.81 -17.15
CA GLY A 125 1.19 6.28 -17.13
C GLY A 125 1.59 5.53 -15.87
N CYS A 126 0.69 5.34 -14.88
CA CYS A 126 1.00 4.63 -13.63
C CYS A 126 0.98 3.09 -13.75
N GLY A 127 0.58 2.52 -14.90
CA GLY A 127 0.36 1.08 -15.05
C GLY A 127 -0.96 0.62 -14.44
N PHE A 128 -1.14 -0.72 -14.33
CA PHE A 128 -2.41 -1.29 -13.86
C PHE A 128 -2.72 -0.98 -12.40
N MET A 129 -1.72 -1.03 -11.51
CA MET A 129 -1.83 -0.49 -10.15
C MET A 129 -1.57 1.01 -10.21
N GLY A 130 -2.61 1.80 -10.44
CA GLY A 130 -2.52 3.25 -10.65
C GLY A 130 -2.04 4.01 -9.41
N ALA A 131 -2.69 3.79 -8.28
CA ALA A 131 -2.30 4.39 -7.01
C ALA A 131 -2.56 3.46 -5.82
N LEU A 132 -1.84 3.72 -4.73
CA LEU A 132 -2.23 3.40 -3.36
C LEU A 132 -2.79 4.69 -2.75
N ALA A 133 -4.11 4.76 -2.63
CA ALA A 133 -4.80 5.87 -2.00
C ALA A 133 -4.81 5.67 -0.48
N CYS A 134 -4.33 6.66 0.25
CA CYS A 134 -4.22 6.65 1.70
C CYS A 134 -5.03 7.81 2.29
N ASP A 135 -5.68 7.54 3.40
CA ASP A 135 -6.19 8.59 4.28
C ASP A 135 -4.99 9.18 5.03
N GLY A 136 -4.80 10.48 4.99
CA GLY A 136 -3.67 11.12 5.62
C GLY A 136 -3.55 12.61 5.26
N SER A 137 -2.89 13.37 6.12
CA SER A 137 -2.65 14.79 5.93
C SER A 137 -1.57 15.07 4.89
N GLN A 138 -1.52 16.31 4.40
CA GLN A 138 -0.43 16.81 3.56
C GLN A 138 0.96 16.60 4.20
N ALA A 139 1.07 16.75 5.52
CA ALA A 139 2.32 16.54 6.25
C ALA A 139 2.84 15.10 6.15
N VAL A 140 1.96 14.11 6.07
CA VAL A 140 2.34 12.71 5.87
C VAL A 140 2.89 12.48 4.48
N GLY A 141 2.34 13.13 3.46
CA GLY A 141 2.91 13.07 2.11
C GLY A 141 4.34 13.60 2.06
N TYR A 142 4.62 14.71 2.76
CA TYR A 142 5.97 15.24 2.88
C TYR A 142 6.91 14.30 3.64
N PHE A 143 6.43 13.72 4.75
CA PHE A 143 7.18 12.69 5.49
C PHE A 143 7.59 11.52 4.59
N TRP A 144 6.65 10.95 3.84
CA TRP A 144 6.94 9.80 2.98
C TRP A 144 7.80 10.16 1.77
N SER A 145 7.67 11.38 1.24
CA SER A 145 8.57 11.90 0.21
C SER A 145 10.04 11.88 0.69
N GLU A 146 10.30 12.42 1.88
CA GLU A 146 11.63 12.44 2.48
C GLU A 146 12.10 11.04 2.93
N ALA A 147 11.21 10.23 3.50
CA ALA A 147 11.51 8.89 3.99
C ALA A 147 12.00 7.96 2.87
N LEU A 148 11.32 7.99 1.71
CA LEU A 148 11.64 7.15 0.55
C LEU A 148 12.56 7.84 -0.47
N GLY A 149 12.73 9.17 -0.38
CA GLY A 149 13.41 9.96 -1.40
C GLY A 149 12.64 10.00 -2.73
N TRP A 150 11.31 9.88 -2.67
CA TRP A 150 10.44 9.96 -3.85
C TRP A 150 9.89 11.37 -4.01
N PRO A 151 9.96 11.97 -5.22
CA PRO A 151 9.46 13.32 -5.44
C PRO A 151 7.95 13.41 -5.25
N LEU A 152 7.49 14.56 -4.75
CA LEU A 152 6.09 14.96 -4.84
C LEU A 152 5.74 15.19 -6.32
N VAL A 153 4.69 14.53 -6.78
CA VAL A 153 4.12 14.67 -8.13
C VAL A 153 2.76 15.36 -8.14
N TRP A 154 2.22 15.57 -6.94
CA TRP A 154 1.01 16.35 -6.66
C TRP A 154 1.14 16.98 -5.27
N ASP A 155 0.78 18.25 -5.14
CA ASP A 155 0.80 19.01 -3.89
C ASP A 155 -0.14 20.21 -4.03
N GLN A 156 -1.45 19.98 -3.86
CA GLN A 156 -2.50 20.99 -4.04
C GLN A 156 -3.68 20.67 -3.13
N ASP A 157 -4.37 21.70 -2.65
CA ASP A 157 -5.62 21.58 -1.89
C ASP A 157 -5.54 20.63 -0.68
N GLU A 158 -4.40 20.64 0.03
CA GLU A 158 -4.06 19.78 1.18
C GLU A 158 -3.88 18.28 0.80
N GLU A 159 -3.97 17.93 -0.49
CA GLU A 159 -3.68 16.60 -1.02
C GLU A 159 -2.23 16.51 -1.48
N THR A 160 -1.65 15.32 -1.35
CA THR A 160 -0.29 15.03 -1.83
C THR A 160 -0.23 13.71 -2.57
N ALA A 161 0.72 13.60 -3.50
CA ALA A 161 1.11 12.33 -4.08
C ALA A 161 2.62 12.29 -4.30
N ILE A 162 3.21 11.14 -4.02
CA ILE A 162 4.59 10.81 -4.37
C ILE A 162 4.62 9.69 -5.41
N GLN A 163 5.71 9.63 -6.16
CA GLN A 163 5.93 8.57 -7.13
C GLN A 163 7.42 8.24 -7.19
N SER A 164 7.75 6.96 -7.39
CA SER A 164 9.14 6.58 -7.63
C SER A 164 9.74 7.40 -8.78
N PRO A 165 11.03 7.78 -8.72
CA PRO A 165 11.72 8.38 -9.86
C PRO A 165 11.70 7.52 -11.15
N LEU A 166 11.44 6.22 -11.00
CA LEU A 166 11.27 5.28 -12.11
C LEU A 166 9.84 5.31 -12.70
N GLY A 167 8.90 6.04 -12.07
CA GLY A 167 7.49 6.03 -12.42
C GLY A 167 6.70 4.90 -11.74
N GLY A 168 5.58 4.49 -12.33
CA GLY A 168 4.72 3.40 -11.83
C GLY A 168 3.62 3.86 -10.87
N THR A 169 3.31 3.05 -9.88
CA THR A 169 2.24 3.32 -8.91
C THR A 169 2.51 4.58 -8.09
N LYS A 170 1.54 5.49 -8.01
CA LYS A 170 1.58 6.63 -7.08
C LYS A 170 1.17 6.20 -5.68
N ILE A 171 1.63 6.91 -4.66
CA ILE A 171 1.10 6.85 -3.31
C ILE A 171 0.51 8.23 -3.01
N THR A 172 -0.75 8.27 -2.58
CA THR A 172 -1.50 9.52 -2.45
C THR A 172 -2.09 9.66 -1.06
N TRP A 173 -2.22 10.89 -0.58
CA TRP A 173 -2.91 11.23 0.65
C TRP A 173 -3.95 12.30 0.35
N GLY A 174 -5.22 12.00 0.69
CA GLY A 174 -6.39 12.78 0.26
C GLY A 174 -6.69 14.03 1.10
N GLY A 175 -5.89 14.32 2.12
CA GLY A 175 -6.17 15.46 2.99
C GLY A 175 -7.45 15.32 3.83
N PRO A 176 -7.87 16.40 4.54
CA PRO A 176 -9.08 16.37 5.34
C PRO A 176 -10.37 16.35 4.48
N PRO A 177 -11.49 15.79 5.00
CA PRO A 177 -11.63 15.26 6.36
C PRO A 177 -11.04 13.86 6.53
N MET A 178 -10.28 13.68 7.60
CA MET A 178 -9.65 12.40 7.91
C MET A 178 -10.69 11.37 8.37
N MET A 179 -10.47 10.11 8.02
CA MET A 179 -11.27 9.01 8.54
C MET A 179 -11.11 8.88 10.06
N PRO A 180 -12.19 8.57 10.80
CA PRO A 180 -12.08 8.34 12.24
C PRO A 180 -11.09 7.20 12.56
N ASN A 181 -10.24 7.39 13.56
CA ASN A 181 -9.41 6.33 14.11
C ASN A 181 -10.29 5.30 14.84
N GLY A 182 -10.81 4.31 14.09
CA GLY A 182 -11.80 3.36 14.58
C GLY A 182 -11.32 1.92 14.72
N GLY A 183 -10.08 1.62 14.40
CA GLY A 183 -9.56 0.26 14.41
C GLY A 183 -8.13 0.16 13.90
N ARG A 184 -7.65 -1.08 13.79
CA ARG A 184 -6.35 -1.37 13.22
C ARG A 184 -6.43 -1.39 11.69
N ASP A 185 -5.53 -0.65 11.05
CA ASP A 185 -5.33 -0.74 9.61
C ASP A 185 -4.84 -2.14 9.23
N ARG A 186 -5.42 -2.69 8.17
CA ARG A 186 -5.03 -4.00 7.63
C ARG A 186 -3.85 -3.90 6.66
N LEU A 187 -3.63 -2.71 6.11
CA LEU A 187 -2.53 -2.41 5.21
C LEU A 187 -1.50 -1.54 5.93
N HIS A 188 -0.24 -1.80 5.67
CA HIS A 188 0.86 -0.98 6.17
C HIS A 188 2.07 -1.02 5.24
N PHE A 189 2.90 0.01 5.32
CA PHE A 189 4.16 0.07 4.61
C PHE A 189 5.21 -0.80 5.30
N ASP A 190 5.87 -1.66 4.54
CA ASP A 190 7.14 -2.27 4.94
C ASP A 190 8.27 -1.54 4.20
N VAL A 191 9.14 -0.86 4.94
CA VAL A 191 10.30 -0.16 4.40
C VAL A 191 11.59 -0.78 4.91
N ALA A 192 12.68 -0.63 4.16
CA ALA A 192 13.97 -1.17 4.57
C ALA A 192 15.12 -0.22 4.23
N PRO A 193 16.14 -0.10 5.07
CA PRO A 193 17.40 0.50 4.68
C PRO A 193 18.06 -0.31 3.56
N PRO A 194 18.97 0.30 2.76
CA PRO A 194 19.84 -0.44 1.83
C PRO A 194 20.61 -1.55 2.55
N ALA A 195 21.06 -2.57 1.81
CA ALA A 195 21.74 -3.74 2.40
C ALA A 195 23.02 -3.42 3.18
N ASP A 196 23.69 -2.33 2.82
CA ASP A 196 24.88 -1.79 3.50
C ASP A 196 24.53 -0.71 4.54
N GLY A 197 23.23 -0.46 4.78
CA GLY A 197 22.72 0.53 5.73
C GLY A 197 22.70 0.01 7.16
N ASP A 198 22.47 0.92 8.09
CA ASP A 198 22.27 0.63 9.52
C ASP A 198 20.83 0.89 9.92
N GLN A 199 20.17 -0.12 10.51
CA GLN A 199 18.75 -0.01 10.89
C GLN A 199 18.55 1.02 12.00
N GLN A 200 19.46 1.14 12.97
CA GLN A 200 19.30 2.10 14.06
C GLN A 200 19.47 3.54 13.56
N ALA A 201 20.46 3.77 12.70
CA ALA A 201 20.63 5.09 12.07
C ALA A 201 19.41 5.48 11.25
N GLU A 202 18.75 4.52 10.60
CA GLU A 202 17.50 4.79 9.87
C GLU A 202 16.31 5.05 10.81
N VAL A 203 16.20 4.34 11.95
CA VAL A 203 15.24 4.69 13.00
C VAL A 203 15.42 6.14 13.43
N ASP A 204 16.65 6.54 13.76
CA ASP A 204 16.96 7.90 14.23
C ASP A 204 16.62 8.94 13.16
N ARG A 205 16.88 8.64 11.88
CA ARG A 205 16.50 9.50 10.74
C ARG A 205 14.99 9.64 10.62
N LEU A 206 14.23 8.55 10.65
CA LEU A 206 12.77 8.58 10.54
C LEU A 206 12.13 9.31 11.74
N LEU A 207 12.67 9.15 12.94
CA LEU A 207 12.26 9.92 14.12
C LEU A 207 12.51 11.42 13.91
N SER A 208 13.64 11.80 13.32
CA SER A 208 13.94 13.23 13.02
C SER A 208 13.00 13.83 11.96
N LEU A 209 12.37 13.00 11.11
CA LEU A 209 11.36 13.41 10.13
C LEU A 209 9.95 13.48 10.73
N GLY A 210 9.75 13.04 11.97
CA GLY A 210 8.46 13.11 12.66
C GLY A 210 7.77 11.78 12.90
N ALA A 211 8.38 10.65 12.56
CA ALA A 211 7.88 9.33 12.96
C ALA A 211 7.98 9.12 14.48
N THR A 212 7.23 8.17 15.00
CA THR A 212 7.28 7.74 16.40
C THR A 212 7.43 6.23 16.53
N LEU A 213 8.01 5.76 17.64
CA LEU A 213 8.04 4.33 17.96
C LEU A 213 6.73 3.89 18.60
N LEU A 214 6.15 2.78 18.15
CA LEU A 214 4.86 2.27 18.66
C LEU A 214 4.99 1.27 19.81
N THR A 215 6.16 0.72 20.05
CA THR A 215 6.45 -0.22 21.15
C THR A 215 7.91 -0.05 21.57
N ASP A 216 8.37 -0.84 22.56
CA ASP A 216 9.76 -0.83 23.07
C ASP A 216 10.83 -1.15 22.00
N GLY A 217 10.49 -0.96 20.76
CA GLY A 217 11.34 -0.76 19.62
C GLY A 217 11.64 -1.97 18.78
N ARG A 218 11.64 -3.22 19.26
CA ARG A 218 11.98 -4.37 18.39
C ARG A 218 11.11 -5.58 18.68
N SER A 219 10.57 -6.17 17.61
CA SER A 219 9.99 -7.50 17.68
C SER A 219 11.10 -8.56 17.65
N ASP A 220 10.80 -9.79 18.12
CA ASP A 220 11.71 -10.96 18.00
C ASP A 220 12.12 -11.24 16.54
N THR A 221 11.44 -10.64 15.56
CA THR A 221 11.71 -10.76 14.12
C THR A 221 12.69 -9.72 13.58
N GLY A 222 13.26 -8.85 14.43
CA GLY A 222 14.18 -7.78 14.03
C GLY A 222 13.50 -6.59 13.31
N ARG A 223 12.16 -6.53 13.29
CA ARG A 223 11.41 -5.38 12.76
C ARG A 223 11.26 -4.30 13.83
N VAL A 224 11.25 -3.05 13.42
CA VAL A 224 10.91 -1.91 14.27
C VAL A 224 9.54 -1.40 13.83
N LEU A 225 8.57 -1.40 14.75
CA LEU A 225 7.24 -0.88 14.50
C LEU A 225 7.23 0.61 14.81
N MET A 226 6.88 1.41 13.84
CA MET A 226 6.84 2.87 13.91
C MET A 226 5.47 3.39 13.45
N ALA A 227 5.19 4.65 13.72
CA ALA A 227 4.07 5.37 13.15
C ALA A 227 4.56 6.63 12.43
N ASP A 228 3.90 6.98 11.34
CA ASP A 228 4.10 8.24 10.64
C ASP A 228 3.50 9.43 11.44
N PRO A 229 3.63 10.67 10.96
CA PRO A 229 3.12 11.84 11.69
C PRO A 229 1.63 11.84 12.01
N ASP A 230 0.79 11.13 11.24
CA ASP A 230 -0.65 10.97 11.50
C ASP A 230 -0.97 9.75 12.38
N GLY A 231 0.05 9.01 12.82
CA GLY A 231 -0.09 7.83 13.67
C GLY A 231 -0.38 6.54 12.90
N THR A 232 -0.27 6.51 11.57
CA THR A 232 -0.42 5.30 10.77
C THR A 232 0.81 4.41 10.93
N ALA A 233 0.58 3.15 11.33
CA ALA A 233 1.65 2.20 11.60
C ALA A 233 2.39 1.76 10.33
N PHE A 234 3.70 1.60 10.43
CA PHE A 234 4.54 1.01 9.40
C PHE A 234 5.69 0.19 10.02
N CYS A 235 6.29 -0.70 9.24
CA CYS A 235 7.41 -1.51 9.69
C CYS A 235 8.72 -1.09 9.03
N LEU A 236 9.74 -0.79 9.84
CA LEU A 236 11.11 -0.71 9.36
C LEU A 236 11.77 -2.08 9.50
N LEU A 237 12.09 -2.69 8.38
CA LEU A 237 12.72 -4.00 8.30
C LEU A 237 14.24 -3.90 8.51
N THR A 238 14.90 -5.05 8.67
CA THR A 238 16.37 -5.12 8.62
C THR A 238 16.89 -4.73 7.24
N PRO A 239 18.14 -4.21 7.13
CA PRO A 239 18.76 -3.85 5.85
C PRO A 239 18.70 -4.99 4.82
N ARG A 240 18.37 -4.65 3.57
CA ARG A 240 18.25 -5.60 2.44
C ARG A 240 18.37 -4.93 1.09
N GLN A 241 18.59 -5.72 0.05
CA GLN A 241 18.57 -5.23 -1.33
C GLN A 241 17.13 -4.93 -1.77
N PRO A 242 16.89 -3.85 -2.53
CA PRO A 242 15.65 -3.70 -3.29
C PRO A 242 15.44 -4.95 -4.16
N GLY A 243 14.21 -5.47 -4.18
CA GLY A 243 13.89 -6.67 -4.97
C GLY A 243 14.24 -8.01 -4.32
N SER A 244 14.99 -8.07 -3.22
CA SER A 244 15.23 -9.31 -2.47
C SER A 244 13.93 -9.92 -1.96
N THR A 245 13.79 -11.25 -2.00
CA THR A 245 12.71 -12.01 -1.37
C THR A 245 13.10 -12.51 0.03
N ALA A 246 14.36 -12.29 0.43
CA ALA A 246 14.92 -12.75 1.71
C ALA A 246 15.02 -11.62 2.74
#